data_f615862ac5bc1c9a16213da32f5b4cce
#
_entry.id   f615862ac5bc1c9a16213da32f5b4cce
#
_cell.length_a   1.000
_cell.length_b   1.000
_cell.length_c   1.000
_cell.angle_alpha   90.00
_cell.angle_beta   90.00
_cell.angle_gamma   90.00
#
_symmetry.space_group_name_H-M   'P 1'
#
loop_
_entity.id
_entity.type
_entity.pdbx_description
1 polymer ?
#
loop_
_entity_poly.entity_id
_entity_poly.type
_entity_poly.pdbx_seq_one_letter_code
_entity_poly.pdbx_strand_id
1 'polypeptide(L)'
;MDPTTLFGLGISGFTIAIICVSVLCSLVITVAAIAVPIYFYRKSRERAEELIAKGTQGEATILSLEDTGMLINNQPRVTMLLEIRMPYGAPYQVKKTVTVPLIRLSQVQVGSVVQVMVDMSDPTNPDKVGLLLK
;
A
#
# COMPACT_ATOMS: atom_id res chain seq x y z
N MET A 1 -8.90 -60.02 21.92
CA MET A 1 -8.29 -58.71 21.90
C MET A 1 -8.05 -58.25 23.32
N ASP A 2 -6.80 -58.07 23.70
CA ASP A 2 -6.48 -57.65 25.07
C ASP A 2 -6.89 -56.20 25.28
N PRO A 3 -7.39 -55.83 26.47
CA PRO A 3 -7.81 -54.44 26.74
C PRO A 3 -6.66 -53.42 26.59
N THR A 4 -5.42 -53.87 26.71
CA THR A 4 -4.23 -53.05 26.49
C THR A 4 -4.01 -52.70 25.02
N THR A 5 -4.36 -53.55 24.09
CA THR A 5 -4.27 -53.26 22.65
C THR A 5 -5.36 -52.30 22.17
N LEU A 6 -6.56 -52.38 22.75
CA LEU A 6 -7.65 -51.47 22.48
C LEU A 6 -7.35 -50.03 22.99
N PHE A 7 -6.71 -49.95 24.14
CA PHE A 7 -6.32 -48.68 24.73
C PHE A 7 -5.15 -48.03 23.97
N GLY A 8 -4.20 -48.84 23.50
CA GLY A 8 -3.10 -48.40 22.66
C GLY A 8 -3.54 -47.87 21.28
N LEU A 9 -4.53 -48.51 20.66
CA LEU A 9 -5.11 -48.07 19.39
C LEU A 9 -5.92 -46.77 19.53
N GLY A 10 -6.63 -46.59 20.65
CA GLY A 10 -7.39 -45.38 20.93
C GLY A 10 -6.50 -44.15 21.13
N ILE A 11 -5.40 -44.33 21.88
CA ILE A 11 -4.44 -43.25 22.11
C ILE A 11 -3.67 -42.91 20.83
N SER A 12 -3.25 -43.88 20.06
CA SER A 12 -2.55 -43.63 18.80
C SER A 12 -3.44 -43.00 17.74
N GLY A 13 -4.71 -43.39 17.65
CA GLY A 13 -5.68 -42.72 16.75
C GLY A 13 -5.95 -41.29 17.12
N PHE A 14 -6.07 -40.98 18.39
CA PHE A 14 -6.30 -39.64 18.88
C PHE A 14 -5.07 -38.72 18.68
N THR A 15 -3.87 -39.23 18.93
CA THR A 15 -2.63 -38.48 18.70
C THR A 15 -2.39 -38.25 17.23
N ILE A 16 -2.66 -39.17 16.35
CA ILE A 16 -2.58 -38.98 14.90
C ILE A 16 -3.57 -37.90 14.43
N ALA A 17 -4.80 -37.92 14.94
CA ALA A 17 -5.79 -36.94 14.62
C ALA A 17 -5.34 -35.52 15.02
N ILE A 18 -4.79 -35.33 16.22
CA ILE A 18 -4.26 -34.04 16.68
C ILE A 18 -3.10 -33.57 15.79
N ILE A 19 -2.18 -34.45 15.45
CA ILE A 19 -1.05 -34.13 14.57
C ILE A 19 -1.55 -33.71 13.19
N CYS A 20 -2.49 -34.42 12.61
CA CYS A 20 -3.06 -34.07 11.29
C CYS A 20 -3.73 -32.69 11.34
N VAL A 21 -4.53 -32.42 12.37
CA VAL A 21 -5.18 -31.10 12.54
C VAL A 21 -4.15 -29.99 12.70
N SER A 22 -3.11 -30.19 13.51
CA SER A 22 -2.08 -29.17 13.72
C SER A 22 -1.27 -28.89 12.45
N VAL A 23 -0.96 -29.90 11.66
CA VAL A 23 -0.28 -29.74 10.38
C VAL A 23 -1.15 -28.97 9.38
N LEU A 24 -2.43 -29.32 9.27
CA LEU A 24 -3.37 -28.61 8.41
C LEU A 24 -3.53 -27.15 8.82
N CYS A 25 -3.69 -26.87 10.11
CA CYS A 25 -3.78 -25.50 10.61
C CYS A 25 -2.51 -24.71 10.29
N SER A 26 -1.32 -25.30 10.48
CA SER A 26 -0.07 -24.62 10.19
C SER A 26 0.10 -24.31 8.70
N LEU A 27 -0.32 -25.22 7.82
CA LEU A 27 -0.31 -25.01 6.37
C LEU A 27 -1.24 -23.87 5.97
N VAL A 28 -2.45 -23.80 6.51
CA VAL A 28 -3.41 -22.73 6.22
C VAL A 28 -2.86 -21.37 6.65
N ILE A 29 -2.29 -21.29 7.84
CA ILE A 29 -1.70 -20.05 8.35
C ILE A 29 -0.51 -19.62 7.49
N THR A 30 0.34 -20.55 7.09
CA THR A 30 1.50 -20.24 6.24
C THR A 30 1.08 -19.73 4.86
N VAL A 31 0.12 -20.38 4.24
CA VAL A 31 -0.42 -19.97 2.93
C VAL A 31 -1.08 -18.59 3.05
N ALA A 32 -1.86 -18.35 4.09
CA ALA A 32 -2.49 -17.06 4.32
C ALA A 32 -1.44 -15.94 4.55
N ALA A 33 -0.40 -16.22 5.34
CA ALA A 33 0.67 -15.27 5.62
C ALA A 33 1.45 -14.84 4.36
N ILE A 34 1.52 -15.71 3.36
CA ILE A 34 2.18 -15.39 2.08
C ILE A 34 1.19 -14.76 1.10
N ALA A 35 -0.03 -15.30 1.00
CA ALA A 35 -1.02 -14.87 0.01
C ALA A 35 -1.55 -13.45 0.28
N VAL A 36 -1.77 -13.09 1.55
CA VAL A 36 -2.33 -11.79 1.93
C VAL A 36 -1.42 -10.62 1.49
N PRO A 37 -0.13 -10.58 1.83
CA PRO A 37 0.74 -9.49 1.40
C PRO A 37 0.90 -9.43 -0.12
N ILE A 38 0.96 -10.57 -0.79
CA ILE A 38 1.05 -10.62 -2.27
C ILE A 38 -0.21 -10.03 -2.89
N TYR A 39 -1.40 -10.36 -2.36
CA TYR A 39 -2.66 -9.82 -2.84
C TYR A 39 -2.72 -8.29 -2.69
N PHE A 40 -2.34 -7.76 -1.52
CA PHE A 40 -2.29 -6.32 -1.30
C PHE A 40 -1.27 -5.62 -2.20
N TYR A 41 -0.11 -6.24 -2.40
CA TYR A 41 0.93 -5.68 -3.25
C TYR A 41 0.50 -5.60 -4.73
N ARG A 42 -0.13 -6.65 -5.24
CA ARG A 42 -0.69 -6.66 -6.60
C ARG A 42 -1.79 -5.63 -6.78
N LYS A 43 -2.71 -5.56 -5.83
CA LYS A 43 -3.80 -4.58 -5.87
C LYS A 43 -3.31 -3.13 -5.85
N SER A 44 -2.25 -2.84 -5.11
CA SER A 44 -1.63 -1.51 -5.10
C SER A 44 -0.99 -1.16 -6.45
N ARG A 45 -0.36 -2.14 -7.10
CA ARG A 45 0.22 -1.93 -8.45
C ARG A 45 -0.85 -1.70 -9.51
N GLU A 46 -1.91 -2.47 -9.51
CA GLU A 46 -3.04 -2.30 -10.44
C GLU A 46 -3.63 -0.89 -10.36
N ARG A 47 -3.80 -0.36 -9.16
CA ARG A 47 -4.27 1.03 -8.96
C ARG A 47 -3.30 2.07 -9.52
N ALA A 48 -2.01 1.88 -9.36
CA ALA A 48 -1.01 2.79 -9.92
C ALA A 48 -0.98 2.73 -11.44
N GLU A 49 -1.09 1.55 -12.03
CA GLU A 49 -1.16 1.36 -13.48
C GLU A 49 -2.45 1.93 -14.08
N GLU A 50 -3.60 1.75 -13.43
CA GLU A 50 -4.86 2.39 -13.83
C GLU A 50 -4.78 3.90 -13.78
N LEU A 51 -4.13 4.48 -12.78
CA LEU A 51 -3.95 5.92 -12.67
C LEU A 51 -3.11 6.45 -13.83
N ILE A 52 -2.04 5.76 -14.19
CA ILE A 52 -1.19 6.13 -15.34
C ILE A 52 -1.95 5.99 -16.66
N ALA A 53 -2.77 4.94 -16.81
CA ALA A 53 -3.51 4.68 -18.05
C ALA A 53 -4.74 5.58 -18.23
N LYS A 54 -5.45 5.93 -17.15
CA LYS A 54 -6.72 6.66 -17.16
C LYS A 54 -6.63 8.07 -16.57
N GLY A 55 -5.53 8.40 -15.90
CA GLY A 55 -5.33 9.70 -15.28
C GLY A 55 -5.11 10.81 -16.29
N THR A 56 -5.49 12.01 -15.94
CA THR A 56 -5.18 13.24 -16.68
C THR A 56 -3.96 13.91 -16.07
N GLN A 57 -3.01 14.28 -16.92
CA GLN A 57 -1.81 14.97 -16.47
C GLN A 57 -2.12 16.43 -16.16
N GLY A 58 -1.65 16.90 -15.03
CA GLY A 58 -1.76 18.28 -14.59
C GLY A 58 -0.49 18.75 -13.91
N GLU A 59 -0.51 19.98 -13.43
CA GLU A 59 0.56 20.58 -12.65
C GLU A 59 0.10 20.85 -11.22
N ALA A 60 0.97 20.66 -10.26
CA ALA A 60 0.72 20.99 -8.87
C ALA A 60 1.82 21.86 -8.32
N THR A 61 1.44 22.92 -7.63
CA THR A 61 2.35 23.78 -6.88
C THR A 61 2.31 23.38 -5.42
N ILE A 62 3.46 23.20 -4.81
CA ILE A 62 3.58 22.86 -3.40
C ILE A 62 3.42 24.14 -2.58
N LEU A 63 2.30 24.28 -1.88
CA LEU A 63 2.00 25.45 -1.07
C LEU A 63 2.60 25.36 0.33
N SER A 64 2.59 24.17 0.93
CA SER A 64 3.19 23.90 2.23
C SER A 64 3.77 22.51 2.30
N LEU A 65 4.76 22.33 3.16
CA LEU A 65 5.46 21.08 3.35
C LEU A 65 5.69 20.87 4.86
N GLU A 66 5.18 19.77 5.39
CA GLU A 66 5.33 19.37 6.78
C GLU A 66 6.00 18.01 6.87
N ASP A 67 7.05 17.92 7.67
CA ASP A 67 7.64 16.63 7.99
C ASP A 67 6.79 15.92 9.05
N THR A 68 6.41 14.68 8.79
CA THR A 68 5.66 13.87 9.75
C THR A 68 6.53 13.30 10.86
N GLY A 69 7.85 13.40 10.77
CA GLY A 69 8.82 12.78 11.68
C GLY A 69 8.96 11.27 11.48
N MET A 70 8.27 10.69 10.50
CA MET A 70 8.35 9.28 10.19
C MET A 70 9.33 9.02 9.05
N LEU A 71 10.13 7.98 9.20
CA LEU A 71 11.03 7.47 8.16
C LEU A 71 10.55 6.08 7.73
N ILE A 72 10.43 5.88 6.42
CA ILE A 72 10.15 4.58 5.83
C ILE A 72 11.35 4.23 4.95
N ASN A 73 12.07 3.16 5.29
CA ASN A 73 13.31 2.76 4.60
C ASN A 73 14.33 3.91 4.48
N ASN A 74 14.56 4.68 5.55
CA ASN A 74 15.39 5.88 5.59
C ASN A 74 14.94 7.01 4.66
N GLN A 75 13.71 7.00 4.21
CA GLN A 75 13.12 8.06 3.39
C GLN A 75 12.10 8.85 4.23
N PRO A 76 12.17 10.18 4.26
CA PRO A 76 11.23 10.97 5.02
C PRO A 76 9.83 10.90 4.43
N ARG A 77 8.85 10.79 5.32
CA ARG A 77 7.44 10.90 4.97
C ARG A 77 6.98 12.31 5.24
N VAL A 78 6.52 13.00 4.23
CA VAL A 78 6.10 14.39 4.30
C VAL A 78 4.65 14.57 3.91
N THR A 79 3.97 15.50 4.56
CA THR A 79 2.63 15.95 4.20
C THR A 79 2.74 17.27 3.46
N MET A 80 2.17 17.34 2.28
CA MET A 80 2.20 18.51 1.45
C MET A 80 0.81 18.99 1.06
N LEU A 81 0.63 20.28 1.00
CA LEU A 81 -0.56 20.91 0.43
C LEU A 81 -0.24 21.28 -1.01
N LEU A 82 -1.00 20.73 -1.93
CA LEU A 82 -0.82 20.91 -3.36
C LEU A 82 -1.95 21.75 -3.93
N GLU A 83 -1.62 22.76 -4.69
CA GLU A 83 -2.57 23.44 -5.57
C GLU A 83 -2.49 22.82 -6.96
N ILE A 84 -3.50 22.08 -7.34
CA ILE A 84 -3.53 21.34 -8.59
C ILE A 84 -4.20 22.18 -9.66
N ARG A 85 -3.51 22.36 -10.78
CA ARG A 85 -4.00 23.00 -11.99
C ARG A 85 -4.13 21.96 -13.08
N MET A 86 -5.37 21.70 -13.46
CA MET A 86 -5.68 20.84 -14.59
C MET A 86 -5.86 21.69 -15.87
N PRO A 87 -5.72 21.09 -17.05
CA PRO A 87 -5.98 21.78 -18.32
C PRO A 87 -7.39 22.35 -18.41
N TYR A 88 -8.33 21.75 -17.66
CA TYR A 88 -9.73 22.14 -17.62
C TYR A 88 -10.17 22.38 -16.16
N GLY A 89 -10.94 23.42 -15.93
CA GLY A 89 -11.52 23.72 -14.63
C GLY A 89 -10.67 24.68 -13.77
N ALA A 90 -11.21 25.03 -12.60
CA ALA A 90 -10.53 25.88 -11.64
C ALA A 90 -9.45 25.11 -10.86
N PRO A 91 -8.35 25.76 -10.43
CA PRO A 91 -7.39 25.13 -9.55
C PRO A 91 -8.03 24.78 -8.19
N TYR A 92 -7.60 23.69 -7.61
CA TYR A 92 -8.07 23.20 -6.32
C TYR A 92 -6.92 22.69 -5.47
N GLN A 93 -7.13 22.58 -4.18
CA GLN A 93 -6.11 22.18 -3.21
C GLN A 93 -6.36 20.75 -2.72
N VAL A 94 -5.29 19.98 -2.62
CA VAL A 94 -5.31 18.61 -2.07
C VAL A 94 -4.16 18.46 -1.08
N LYS A 95 -4.45 17.92 0.09
CA LYS A 95 -3.45 17.56 1.09
C LYS A 95 -3.05 16.10 0.91
N LYS A 96 -1.78 15.85 0.65
CA LYS A 96 -1.24 14.52 0.39
C LYS A 96 -0.02 14.23 1.24
N THR A 97 0.04 13.02 1.79
CA THR A 97 1.22 12.51 2.50
C THR A 97 1.94 11.49 1.62
N VAL A 98 3.20 11.74 1.34
CA VAL A 98 4.03 10.86 0.51
C VAL A 98 5.39 10.61 1.15
N THR A 99 6.00 9.46 0.82
CA THR A 99 7.39 9.17 1.13
C THR A 99 8.26 9.65 -0.02
N VAL A 100 9.22 10.54 0.26
CA VAL A 100 10.07 11.13 -0.77
C VAL A 100 11.48 10.56 -0.64
N PRO A 101 12.04 9.97 -1.72
CA PRO A 101 13.43 9.56 -1.73
C PRO A 101 14.37 10.75 -1.49
N LEU A 102 15.42 10.55 -0.70
CA LEU A 102 16.38 11.61 -0.35
C LEU A 102 16.97 12.31 -1.57
N ILE A 103 17.21 11.55 -2.64
CA ILE A 103 17.74 12.09 -3.90
C ILE A 103 16.77 13.06 -4.60
N ARG A 104 15.50 13.00 -4.28
CA ARG A 104 14.44 13.84 -4.89
C ARG A 104 13.90 14.92 -3.98
N LEU A 105 14.44 15.04 -2.77
CA LEU A 105 13.99 16.08 -1.82
C LEU A 105 14.17 17.51 -2.36
N SER A 106 15.15 17.74 -3.19
CA SER A 106 15.36 19.04 -3.84
C SER A 106 14.23 19.42 -4.82
N GLN A 107 13.52 18.46 -5.36
CA GLN A 107 12.38 18.69 -6.25
C GLN A 107 11.08 18.96 -5.48
N VAL A 108 11.04 18.58 -4.22
CA VAL A 108 9.86 18.69 -3.35
C VAL A 108 10.12 19.83 -2.34
N GLN A 109 9.94 21.06 -2.77
CA GLN A 109 10.11 22.24 -1.93
C GLN A 109 8.87 23.14 -2.06
N VAL A 110 8.64 23.98 -1.04
CA VAL A 110 7.57 24.98 -1.08
C VAL A 110 7.79 25.93 -2.27
N GLY A 111 6.75 26.11 -3.08
CA GLY A 111 6.79 26.90 -4.30
C GLY A 111 7.23 26.15 -5.55
N SER A 112 7.69 24.90 -5.43
CA SER A 112 8.03 24.08 -6.58
C SER A 112 6.79 23.60 -7.33
N VAL A 113 6.88 23.55 -8.65
CA VAL A 113 5.85 22.98 -9.53
C VAL A 113 6.25 21.57 -9.91
N VAL A 114 5.38 20.62 -9.63
CA VAL A 114 5.56 19.21 -9.97
C VAL A 114 4.45 18.74 -10.88
N GLN A 115 4.74 17.79 -11.73
CA GLN A 115 3.72 17.17 -12.57
C GLN A 115 2.95 16.13 -11.77
N VAL A 116 1.66 16.07 -11.97
CA VAL A 116 0.77 15.13 -11.31
C VAL A 116 -0.12 14.40 -12.32
N MET A 117 -0.51 13.21 -11.95
CA MET A 117 -1.53 12.45 -12.65
C MET A 117 -2.75 12.34 -11.74
N VAL A 118 -3.90 12.76 -12.24
CA VAL A 118 -5.14 12.82 -11.45
C VAL A 118 -6.22 11.99 -12.13
N ASP A 119 -6.90 11.16 -11.35
CA ASP A 119 -8.10 10.48 -11.80
C ASP A 119 -9.29 11.45 -11.73
N MET A 120 -9.83 11.81 -12.88
CA MET A 120 -10.93 12.79 -13.00
C MET A 120 -12.25 12.28 -12.44
N SER A 121 -12.38 10.99 -12.15
CA SER A 121 -13.57 10.44 -11.48
C SER A 121 -13.70 10.89 -10.03
N ASP A 122 -12.57 11.18 -9.37
CA ASP A 122 -12.50 11.67 -7.99
C ASP A 122 -11.24 12.52 -7.80
N PRO A 123 -11.21 13.74 -8.38
CA PRO A 123 -10.00 14.57 -8.43
C PRO A 123 -9.56 15.11 -7.07
N THR A 124 -10.44 15.14 -6.07
CA THR A 124 -10.14 15.63 -4.71
C THR A 124 -9.58 14.56 -3.79
N ASN A 125 -9.63 13.29 -4.18
CA ASN A 125 -9.10 12.20 -3.39
C ASN A 125 -7.56 12.16 -3.49
N PRO A 126 -6.82 12.35 -2.38
CA PRO A 126 -5.37 12.36 -2.40
C PRO A 126 -4.77 11.01 -2.83
N ASP A 127 -5.48 9.89 -2.64
CA ASP A 127 -5.02 8.56 -3.06
C ASP A 127 -5.05 8.38 -4.58
N LYS A 128 -5.86 9.20 -5.27
CA LYS A 128 -6.00 9.20 -6.74
C LYS A 128 -5.20 10.30 -7.43
N VAL A 129 -4.34 10.98 -6.70
CA VAL A 129 -3.38 11.95 -7.22
C VAL A 129 -1.98 11.35 -7.11
N GLY A 130 -1.35 11.09 -8.23
CA GLY A 130 0.02 10.59 -8.31
C GLY A 130 1.01 11.70 -8.65
N LEU A 131 2.08 11.84 -7.88
CA LEU A 131 3.19 12.76 -8.16
C LEU A 131 4.15 12.10 -9.15
N LEU A 132 4.45 12.81 -10.24
CA LEU A 132 5.45 12.42 -11.21
C LEU A 132 6.77 13.14 -10.89
N LEU A 133 7.59 12.53 -10.05
CA LEU A 133 8.95 13.02 -9.75
C LEU A 133 9.94 12.39 -10.74
N LYS A 134 10.63 13.22 -11.46
CA LYS A 134 11.67 12.79 -12.43
C LYS A 134 13.06 12.72 -11.79
#